data_56e37e0d3c91732d54f9ef020d954785
#
_entry.id   56e37e0d3c91732d54f9ef020d954785
#
_cell.length_a   1.000
_cell.length_b   1.000
_cell.length_c   1.000
_cell.angle_alpha   90.00
_cell.angle_beta   90.00
_cell.angle_gamma   90.00
#
_symmetry.space_group_name_H-M   'P 1'
#
loop_
_entity.id
_entity.type
_entity.pdbx_description
1 polymer ?
#
loop_
_entity_poly.entity_id
_entity_poly.type
_entity_poly.pdbx_seq_one_letter_code
_entity_poly.pdbx_strand_id
1 'polypeptide(L)'
;MDCSLSEGASSYLDALYEKYDGFDVQQTTLSVTRGEFDVLEAAPDGAELRVQVEGTGGVLSVPDGEGWALPGDVINDDPNPETVSSLVERQTGVRCEIDGLNRVSLVCLQCDAVDRELWALSALFSGKAIGGSVENGASWREQPIPGALVSAP
;
A
#
# COMPACT_ATOMS: atom_id res chain seq x y z
N MET A 1 26.27 8.88 0.61
CA MET A 1 25.76 7.86 1.50
C MET A 1 24.60 7.14 0.88
N ASP A 2 24.69 5.88 0.80
CA ASP A 2 23.67 5.14 0.13
C ASP A 2 22.51 4.85 1.04
N CYS A 3 21.35 5.25 0.62
CA CYS A 3 20.13 4.79 1.20
C CYS A 3 19.78 3.48 0.53
N SER A 4 20.01 2.38 1.21
CA SER A 4 19.68 1.09 0.65
C SER A 4 18.38 0.60 1.23
N LEU A 5 17.56 0.00 0.38
CA LEU A 5 16.38 -0.72 0.84
C LEU A 5 16.83 -1.84 1.77
N SER A 6 16.00 -2.18 2.74
CA SER A 6 16.21 -3.38 3.52
C SER A 6 16.18 -4.59 2.58
N GLU A 7 16.78 -5.67 3.03
CA GLU A 7 16.80 -6.90 2.24
C GLU A 7 15.39 -7.37 1.91
N GLY A 8 14.48 -7.26 2.87
CA GLY A 8 13.09 -7.63 2.67
C GLY A 8 12.38 -6.75 1.65
N ALA A 9 12.58 -5.43 1.72
CA ALA A 9 11.96 -4.50 0.77
C ALA A 9 12.52 -4.70 -0.63
N SER A 10 13.83 -4.92 -0.75
CA SER A 10 14.46 -5.17 -2.04
C SER A 10 13.93 -6.45 -2.68
N SER A 11 13.81 -7.52 -1.92
CA SER A 11 13.27 -8.79 -2.40
C SER A 11 11.81 -8.64 -2.84
N TYR A 12 11.04 -7.83 -2.10
CA TYR A 12 9.65 -7.58 -2.42
C TYR A 12 9.53 -6.83 -3.73
N LEU A 13 10.37 -5.82 -3.93
CA LEU A 13 10.39 -5.06 -5.18
C LEU A 13 10.74 -5.96 -6.36
N ASP A 14 11.71 -6.85 -6.20
CA ASP A 14 12.07 -7.81 -7.25
C ASP A 14 10.89 -8.72 -7.59
N ALA A 15 10.14 -9.16 -6.59
CA ALA A 15 8.95 -9.98 -6.82
C ALA A 15 7.88 -9.22 -7.60
N LEU A 16 7.73 -7.92 -7.34
CA LEU A 16 6.78 -7.09 -8.10
C LEU A 16 7.20 -6.96 -9.55
N TYR A 17 8.49 -6.78 -9.82
CA TYR A 17 9.00 -6.72 -11.19
C TYR A 17 8.80 -8.05 -11.95
N GLU A 18 8.87 -9.16 -11.25
CA GLU A 18 8.66 -10.46 -11.88
C GLU A 18 7.20 -10.72 -12.25
N LYS A 19 6.27 -10.17 -11.48
CA LYS A 19 4.84 -10.48 -11.62
C LYS A 19 4.05 -9.44 -12.38
N TYR A 20 4.53 -8.23 -12.48
CA TYR A 20 3.78 -7.11 -13.06
C TYR A 20 4.65 -6.31 -14.00
N ASP A 21 4.00 -5.73 -15.02
CA ASP A 21 4.67 -4.91 -16.01
C ASP A 21 4.05 -3.51 -16.05
N GLY A 22 4.82 -2.57 -16.54
CA GLY A 22 4.29 -1.26 -16.91
C GLY A 22 3.89 -0.36 -15.76
N PHE A 23 4.30 -0.68 -14.54
CA PHE A 23 4.01 0.19 -13.42
C PHE A 23 5.08 1.26 -13.25
N ASP A 24 4.67 2.38 -12.68
CA ASP A 24 5.59 3.47 -12.36
C ASP A 24 6.28 3.23 -11.04
N VAL A 25 7.52 3.65 -10.93
CA VAL A 25 8.26 3.65 -9.68
C VAL A 25 8.59 5.09 -9.33
N GLN A 26 8.19 5.51 -8.14
CA GLN A 26 8.44 6.85 -7.63
C GLN A 26 9.30 6.79 -6.38
N GLN A 27 10.05 7.83 -6.14
CA GLN A 27 10.89 7.93 -4.97
C GLN A 27 10.55 9.24 -4.26
N THR A 28 10.36 9.17 -2.96
CA THR A 28 9.96 10.32 -2.16
C THR A 28 10.73 10.33 -0.85
N THR A 29 11.06 11.50 -0.38
CA THR A 29 11.67 11.67 0.94
C THR A 29 10.64 12.34 1.85
N LEU A 30 10.50 11.80 3.05
CA LEU A 30 9.52 12.28 4.01
C LEU A 30 10.19 12.48 5.36
N SER A 31 10.04 13.68 5.93
CA SER A 31 10.53 13.97 7.28
C SER A 31 9.48 13.56 8.29
N VAL A 32 9.90 12.82 9.30
CA VAL A 32 9.00 12.31 10.34
C VAL A 32 9.55 12.69 11.70
N THR A 33 8.69 12.62 12.71
CA THR A 33 9.11 12.83 14.11
C THR A 33 9.88 11.61 14.60
N ARG A 34 10.61 11.77 15.70
CA ARG A 34 11.35 10.67 16.31
C ARG A 34 10.40 9.52 16.68
N GLY A 35 9.23 9.85 17.22
CA GLY A 35 8.26 8.83 17.58
C GLY A 35 7.76 8.05 16.38
N GLU A 36 7.44 8.76 15.30
CA GLU A 36 7.02 8.12 14.05
C GLU A 36 8.13 7.25 13.46
N PHE A 37 9.37 7.76 13.47
CA PHE A 37 10.52 7.01 12.97
C PHE A 37 10.70 5.70 13.74
N ASP A 38 10.63 5.76 15.06
CA ASP A 38 10.80 4.57 15.89
C ASP A 38 9.73 3.52 15.65
N VAL A 39 8.48 3.95 15.47
CA VAL A 39 7.37 3.03 15.17
C VAL A 39 7.59 2.35 13.82
N LEU A 40 7.99 3.12 12.81
CA LEU A 40 8.19 2.58 11.47
C LEU A 40 9.41 1.67 11.41
N GLU A 41 10.47 2.00 12.15
CA GLU A 41 11.66 1.17 12.21
C GLU A 41 11.39 -0.16 12.90
N ALA A 42 10.51 -0.18 13.88
CA ALA A 42 10.15 -1.39 14.60
C ALA A 42 9.16 -2.28 13.85
N ALA A 43 8.56 -1.76 12.79
CA ALA A 43 7.59 -2.52 12.00
C ALA A 43 8.29 -3.69 11.28
N PRO A 44 7.60 -4.82 11.10
CA PRO A 44 8.20 -5.93 10.38
C PRO A 44 8.51 -5.57 8.92
N ASP A 45 9.54 -6.18 8.38
CA ASP A 45 9.88 -6.03 6.98
C ASP A 45 8.71 -6.47 6.10
N GLY A 46 8.43 -5.68 5.09
CA GLY A 46 7.34 -5.97 4.17
C GLY A 46 7.05 -4.74 3.34
N ALA A 47 5.96 -4.79 2.65
CA ALA A 47 5.51 -3.68 1.84
C ALA A 47 4.08 -3.35 2.20
N GLU A 48 3.75 -2.08 2.20
CA GLU A 48 2.37 -1.66 2.33
C GLU A 48 1.71 -1.81 0.97
N LEU A 49 0.59 -2.51 0.93
CA LEU A 49 -0.20 -2.67 -0.29
C LEU A 49 -1.50 -1.92 -0.12
N ARG A 50 -1.89 -1.23 -1.17
CA ARG A 50 -3.20 -0.61 -1.26
C ARG A 50 -3.81 -0.98 -2.59
N VAL A 51 -5.13 -1.11 -2.61
CA VAL A 51 -5.83 -1.55 -3.81
C VAL A 51 -6.95 -0.57 -4.11
N GLN A 52 -6.94 -0.02 -5.31
CA GLN A 52 -8.03 0.81 -5.79
C GLN A 52 -9.00 -0.09 -6.54
N VAL A 53 -10.07 -0.47 -5.86
CA VAL A 53 -11.10 -1.34 -6.43
C VAL A 53 -12.24 -0.48 -6.93
N GLU A 54 -12.53 -0.56 -8.21
CA GLU A 54 -13.61 0.19 -8.81
C GLU A 54 -14.87 -0.68 -8.94
N GLY A 55 -16.01 -0.07 -8.70
CA GLY A 55 -17.30 -0.68 -8.83
C GLY A 55 -18.32 0.35 -9.27
N THR A 56 -19.59 -0.05 -9.33
CA THR A 56 -20.65 0.84 -9.79
C THR A 56 -20.91 2.01 -8.85
N GLY A 57 -20.55 1.88 -7.58
CA GLY A 57 -20.75 2.93 -6.58
C GLY A 57 -19.54 3.82 -6.34
N GLY A 58 -18.46 3.63 -7.10
CA GLY A 58 -17.23 4.41 -6.93
C GLY A 58 -16.05 3.55 -6.56
N VAL A 59 -15.25 4.01 -5.61
CA VAL A 59 -14.04 3.35 -5.17
C VAL A 59 -14.25 2.73 -3.80
N LEU A 60 -13.86 1.48 -3.64
CA LEU A 60 -14.00 0.76 -2.37
C LEU A 60 -13.08 1.38 -1.33
N SER A 61 -13.64 1.68 -0.17
CA SER A 61 -12.93 2.39 0.89
C SER A 61 -13.19 1.76 2.25
N VAL A 62 -12.21 1.84 3.13
CA VAL A 62 -12.31 1.35 4.49
C VAL A 62 -12.14 2.51 5.46
N PRO A 63 -12.74 2.43 6.66
CA PRO A 63 -12.56 3.48 7.66
C PRO A 63 -11.10 3.59 8.10
N ASP A 64 -10.63 4.81 8.26
CA ASP A 64 -9.28 5.08 8.73
C ASP A 64 -9.31 6.31 9.63
N GLY A 65 -9.37 6.08 10.94
CA GLY A 65 -9.53 7.17 11.88
C GLY A 65 -10.83 7.91 11.61
N GLU A 66 -10.75 9.20 11.34
CA GLU A 66 -11.91 10.02 11.01
C GLU A 66 -12.21 10.05 9.51
N GLY A 67 -11.38 9.43 8.71
CA GLY A 67 -11.49 9.46 7.26
C GLY A 67 -11.61 8.08 6.66
N TRP A 68 -11.24 8.02 5.40
CA TRP A 68 -11.32 6.80 4.60
C TRP A 68 -9.98 6.53 3.94
N ALA A 69 -9.70 5.26 3.69
CA ALA A 69 -8.50 4.84 3.00
C ALA A 69 -8.84 3.73 2.01
N LEU A 70 -7.93 3.48 1.09
CA LEU A 70 -8.03 2.30 0.23
C LEU A 70 -7.78 1.04 1.06
N PRO A 71 -8.42 -0.07 0.76
CA PRO A 71 -8.14 -1.32 1.45
C PRO A 71 -6.69 -1.75 1.21
N GLY A 72 -6.11 -2.39 2.19
CA GLY A 72 -4.74 -2.84 2.11
C GLY A 72 -4.13 -3.02 3.48
N ASP A 73 -2.89 -3.48 3.51
CA ASP A 73 -2.16 -3.71 4.75
C ASP A 73 -0.68 -3.88 4.42
N VAL A 74 0.13 -3.94 5.45
CA VAL A 74 1.53 -4.33 5.30
C VAL A 74 1.58 -5.85 5.23
N ILE A 75 2.14 -6.37 4.15
CA ILE A 75 2.30 -7.81 4.01
C ILE A 75 3.73 -8.14 3.57
N ASN A 76 4.20 -9.31 3.95
CA ASN A 76 5.48 -9.82 3.52
C ASN A 76 5.35 -11.15 2.77
N ASP A 77 4.13 -11.49 2.41
CA ASP A 77 3.84 -12.65 1.57
C ASP A 77 4.06 -12.31 0.10
N ASP A 78 4.06 -13.33 -0.73
CA ASP A 78 4.18 -13.17 -2.17
C ASP A 78 3.05 -12.28 -2.70
N PRO A 79 3.36 -11.18 -3.40
CA PRO A 79 2.34 -10.21 -3.84
C PRO A 79 1.64 -10.61 -5.13
N ASN A 80 1.24 -11.87 -5.27
CA ASN A 80 0.52 -12.29 -6.46
C ASN A 80 -0.93 -11.80 -6.42
N PRO A 81 -1.63 -11.77 -7.57
CA PRO A 81 -2.99 -11.24 -7.61
C PRO A 81 -3.96 -11.92 -6.66
N GLU A 82 -3.79 -13.22 -6.42
CA GLU A 82 -4.66 -13.95 -5.51
C GLU A 82 -4.47 -13.51 -4.07
N THR A 83 -3.23 -13.28 -3.65
CA THR A 83 -2.94 -12.79 -2.30
C THR A 83 -3.56 -11.42 -2.10
N VAL A 84 -3.40 -10.54 -3.08
CA VAL A 84 -3.92 -9.17 -3.01
C VAL A 84 -5.44 -9.17 -2.97
N SER A 85 -6.09 -9.93 -3.83
CA SER A 85 -7.56 -9.97 -3.85
C SER A 85 -8.13 -10.61 -2.58
N SER A 86 -7.45 -11.61 -2.01
CA SER A 86 -7.87 -12.23 -0.75
C SER A 86 -7.80 -11.24 0.41
N LEU A 87 -6.78 -10.39 0.41
CA LEU A 87 -6.66 -9.35 1.42
C LEU A 87 -7.85 -8.39 1.37
N VAL A 88 -8.22 -7.95 0.17
CA VAL A 88 -9.37 -7.06 -0.02
C VAL A 88 -10.65 -7.72 0.47
N GLU A 89 -10.87 -8.97 0.11
CA GLU A 89 -12.07 -9.69 0.50
C GLU A 89 -12.16 -9.85 2.02
N ARG A 90 -11.07 -10.16 2.68
CA ARG A 90 -11.05 -10.27 4.15
C ARG A 90 -11.38 -8.96 4.83
N GLN A 91 -10.91 -7.85 4.27
CA GLN A 91 -11.11 -6.53 4.88
C GLN A 91 -12.49 -5.96 4.57
N THR A 92 -13.03 -6.23 3.42
CA THR A 92 -14.18 -5.47 2.92
C THR A 92 -15.39 -6.33 2.58
N GLY A 93 -15.22 -7.63 2.45
CA GLY A 93 -16.29 -8.52 1.98
C GLY A 93 -16.48 -8.52 0.46
N VAL A 94 -15.78 -7.65 -0.25
CA VAL A 94 -15.90 -7.52 -1.69
C VAL A 94 -14.87 -8.38 -2.40
N ARG A 95 -15.32 -9.19 -3.34
CA ARG A 95 -14.42 -9.95 -4.22
C ARG A 95 -14.04 -9.08 -5.40
N CYS A 96 -12.76 -9.06 -5.71
CA CYS A 96 -12.28 -8.26 -6.82
C CYS A 96 -11.28 -9.06 -7.66
N GLU A 97 -11.14 -8.63 -8.90
CA GLU A 97 -10.11 -9.13 -9.80
C GLU A 97 -9.04 -8.06 -9.91
N ILE A 98 -7.80 -8.43 -9.65
CA ILE A 98 -6.70 -7.48 -9.73
C ILE A 98 -6.29 -7.32 -11.19
N ASP A 99 -6.37 -6.07 -11.67
CA ASP A 99 -6.02 -5.75 -13.06
C ASP A 99 -4.52 -5.57 -13.25
N GLY A 100 -3.85 -5.08 -12.24
CA GLY A 100 -2.42 -4.83 -12.33
C GLY A 100 -1.91 -3.99 -11.20
N LEU A 101 -0.64 -3.68 -11.28
CA LEU A 101 0.07 -2.79 -10.37
C LEU A 101 0.24 -1.46 -11.06
N ASN A 102 -0.24 -0.39 -10.43
CA ASN A 102 -0.16 0.96 -11.02
C ASN A 102 1.15 1.65 -10.68
N ARG A 103 1.56 1.58 -9.42
CA ARG A 103 2.69 2.37 -8.96
C ARG A 103 3.32 1.75 -7.73
N VAL A 104 4.64 1.88 -7.65
CA VAL A 104 5.38 1.55 -6.44
C VAL A 104 6.07 2.82 -5.96
N SER A 105 5.90 3.14 -4.70
CA SER A 105 6.56 4.27 -4.07
C SER A 105 7.64 3.79 -3.12
N LEU A 106 8.86 4.27 -3.33
CA LEU A 106 9.97 4.04 -2.44
C LEU A 106 10.10 5.29 -1.57
N VAL A 107 9.89 5.14 -0.28
CA VAL A 107 9.81 6.27 0.63
C VAL A 107 11.02 6.25 1.55
N CYS A 108 11.83 7.30 1.47
CA CYS A 108 12.94 7.51 2.38
C CYS A 108 12.44 8.32 3.57
N LEU A 109 12.46 7.74 4.74
CA LEU A 109 12.01 8.37 5.96
C LEU A 109 13.20 8.94 6.70
N GLN A 110 13.15 10.22 7.02
CA GLN A 110 14.23 10.93 7.69
C GLN A 110 13.73 11.58 8.96
N CYS A 111 14.59 11.59 9.96
CA CYS A 111 14.30 12.27 11.21
C CYS A 111 15.58 13.04 11.62
N ASP A 112 15.42 14.31 11.94
CA ASP A 112 16.56 15.17 12.31
C ASP A 112 17.34 14.66 13.54
N ALA A 113 16.65 13.93 14.41
CA ALA A 113 17.27 13.41 15.62
C ALA A 113 18.01 12.08 15.40
N VAL A 114 18.01 11.56 14.18
CA VAL A 114 18.57 10.24 13.86
C VAL A 114 19.48 10.37 12.65
N ASP A 115 20.67 9.78 12.72
CA ASP A 115 21.67 9.87 11.65
C ASP A 115 21.43 8.89 10.51
N ARG A 116 20.48 7.99 10.64
CA ARG A 116 20.20 7.00 9.59
C ARG A 116 18.87 7.28 8.93
N GLU A 117 18.70 6.72 7.77
CA GLU A 117 17.45 6.79 7.02
C GLU A 117 16.78 5.43 7.01
N LEU A 118 15.47 5.45 6.84
CA LEU A 118 14.67 4.24 6.78
C LEU A 118 13.90 4.24 5.47
N TRP A 119 13.96 3.15 4.74
CA TRP A 119 13.24 3.02 3.48
C TRP A 119 12.02 2.13 3.65
N ALA A 120 10.91 2.57 3.09
CA ALA A 120 9.67 1.82 3.05
C ALA A 120 9.21 1.68 1.60
N LEU A 121 8.45 0.64 1.34
CA LEU A 121 7.90 0.39 0.01
C LEU A 121 6.38 0.37 0.11
N SER A 122 5.73 1.06 -0.80
CA SER A 122 4.27 1.09 -0.89
C SER A 122 3.87 0.79 -2.32
N ALA A 123 2.91 -0.14 -2.49
CA ALA A 123 2.45 -0.54 -3.81
C ALA A 123 0.96 -0.27 -3.95
N LEU A 124 0.58 0.34 -5.07
CA LEU A 124 -0.81 0.63 -5.38
C LEU A 124 -1.27 -0.25 -6.55
N PHE A 125 -2.20 -1.13 -6.25
CA PHE A 125 -2.81 -2.02 -7.23
C PHE A 125 -4.15 -1.47 -7.68
N SER A 126 -4.60 -1.92 -8.83
CA SER A 126 -5.95 -1.63 -9.30
C SER A 126 -6.70 -2.93 -9.52
N GLY A 127 -8.01 -2.87 -9.34
CA GLY A 127 -8.87 -4.02 -9.53
C GLY A 127 -10.30 -3.61 -9.75
N LYS A 128 -11.12 -4.60 -10.09
CA LYS A 128 -12.55 -4.42 -10.33
C LYS A 128 -13.33 -5.33 -9.43
N ALA A 129 -14.44 -4.83 -8.90
CA ALA A 129 -15.35 -5.65 -8.11
C ALA A 129 -16.02 -6.68 -9.00
N ILE A 130 -16.03 -7.93 -8.56
CA ILE A 130 -16.67 -9.03 -9.28
C ILE A 130 -17.74 -9.74 -8.47
N GLY A 131 -17.89 -9.40 -7.20
CA GLY A 131 -18.90 -10.01 -6.36
C GLY A 131 -18.75 -9.63 -4.90
N GLY A 132 -19.58 -10.23 -4.06
CA GLY A 132 -19.57 -9.94 -2.63
C GLY A 132 -20.33 -8.66 -2.30
N SER A 133 -20.30 -8.28 -1.03
CA SER A 133 -20.93 -7.06 -0.57
C SER A 133 -20.10 -6.48 0.57
N VAL A 134 -20.18 -5.15 0.74
CA VAL A 134 -19.37 -4.46 1.73
C VAL A 134 -19.70 -4.92 3.14
N GLU A 135 -18.64 -5.15 3.91
CA GLU A 135 -18.70 -5.58 5.32
C GLU A 135 -17.64 -4.80 6.09
N ASN A 136 -17.66 -4.98 7.39
CA ASN A 136 -16.63 -4.41 8.27
C ASN A 136 -16.49 -2.89 8.17
N GLY A 137 -17.58 -2.21 7.83
CA GLY A 137 -17.56 -0.76 7.72
C GLY A 137 -17.07 -0.23 6.38
N ALA A 138 -16.73 -1.11 5.44
CA ALA A 138 -16.31 -0.67 4.11
C ALA A 138 -17.46 0.00 3.36
N SER A 139 -17.13 0.88 2.43
CA SER A 139 -18.12 1.64 1.68
C SER A 139 -17.59 1.98 0.29
N TRP A 140 -18.50 2.20 -0.63
CA TRP A 140 -18.17 2.71 -1.96
C TRP A 140 -18.23 4.24 -1.90
N ARG A 141 -17.17 4.88 -2.35
CA ARG A 141 -17.08 6.33 -2.31
C ARG A 141 -16.69 6.89 -3.66
N GLU A 142 -17.31 7.99 -4.03
CA GLU A 142 -17.08 8.60 -5.33
C GLU A 142 -15.81 9.42 -5.43
N GLN A 143 -15.31 9.89 -4.31
CA GLN A 143 -14.14 10.76 -4.29
C GLN A 143 -12.85 9.96 -4.25
N PRO A 144 -11.78 10.50 -4.85
CA PRO A 144 -10.48 9.87 -4.74
C PRO A 144 -10.08 9.71 -3.28
N ILE A 145 -9.54 8.55 -2.94
CA ILE A 145 -9.11 8.23 -1.59
C ILE A 145 -7.58 8.24 -1.59
N PRO A 146 -6.95 8.94 -0.64
CA PRO A 146 -5.50 8.90 -0.54
C PRO A 146 -5.01 7.47 -0.38
N GLY A 147 -4.00 7.13 -1.14
CA GLY A 147 -3.36 5.84 -0.95
C GLY A 147 -2.33 5.97 0.13
N ALA A 148 -2.38 5.11 1.05
CA ALA A 148 -1.32 4.69 1.89
C ALA A 148 -0.47 5.71 2.62
N LEU A 149 0.56 5.16 3.12
CA LEU A 149 1.64 5.70 3.91
C LEU A 149 2.12 7.07 3.45
N VAL A 150 2.17 7.31 2.16
CA VAL A 150 2.59 8.57 1.60
C VAL A 150 1.48 9.08 0.73
N SER A 151 0.42 9.46 1.37
CA SER A 151 -0.60 10.15 0.64
C SER A 151 0.00 11.49 0.24
N ALA A 152 0.15 11.72 -1.02
CA ALA A 152 0.54 13.01 -1.49
C ALA A 152 -0.51 14.01 -1.08
N PRO A 153 -0.12 15.15 -0.62
CA PRO A 153 -1.06 16.21 -0.33
C PRO A 153 -1.78 16.67 -1.58
#